data_93bc97eeb48df37445782088fc26437e
#
_entry.id   93bc97eeb48df37445782088fc26437e
#
_cell.length_a   1.000
_cell.length_b   1.000
_cell.length_c   1.000
_cell.angle_alpha   90.00
_cell.angle_beta   90.00
_cell.angle_gamma   90.00
#
_symmetry.space_group_name_H-M   'P 1'
#
loop_
_entity.id
_entity.type
_entity.pdbx_description
1 polymer ?
#
loop_
_entity_poly.entity_id
_entity_poly.type
_entity_poly.pdbx_seq_one_letter_code
_entity_poly.pdbx_strand_id
1 'polypeptide(L)'
;YEHDHFFSGCLVGPNVFAGDRFVATRRLKDLRSTDTNDMTPDPLRGSYLAVYWWLENTDEETNRWNVENVNKLHAQGRMYAERDHVHTLLYDMKWNVQREPTGCTIDLALDHGYPGLVVVAGDVAEGHTHAEVEAWFKDTWLPDAMSKPWGPELVGSGTVIPLADDAPADVVRAAAGPNRFLQLHFLDHDSAEGWEEGYARIGAAMEASGLAHHVWTAPWQQTNFGTDDYTDQLR
;
A
#
# COMPACT_ATOMS: atom_id res chain seq x y z
N TYR A 1 -3.45 18.06 2.80
CA TYR A 1 -3.13 16.85 3.58
C TYR A 1 -1.72 16.91 4.15
N GLU A 2 -0.70 17.11 3.35
CA GLU A 2 0.72 17.15 3.76
C GLU A 2 1.06 18.33 4.67
N HIS A 3 0.41 19.48 4.50
CA HIS A 3 0.66 20.68 5.31
C HIS A 3 0.11 20.58 6.74
N ASP A 4 -0.80 19.66 7.02
CA ASP A 4 -1.45 19.57 8.31
C ASP A 4 -1.74 18.11 8.73
N HIS A 5 -2.69 17.44 8.08
CA HIS A 5 -3.28 16.18 8.52
C HIS A 5 -2.25 15.04 8.60
N PHE A 6 -1.36 14.93 7.63
CA PHE A 6 -0.34 13.88 7.58
C PHE A 6 0.53 13.89 8.83
N PHE A 7 0.99 15.07 9.23
CA PHE A 7 1.81 15.22 10.44
C PHE A 7 0.96 15.23 11.71
N SER A 8 0.01 16.16 11.83
CA SER A 8 -0.74 16.38 13.07
C SER A 8 -1.82 15.32 13.32
N GLY A 9 -2.28 14.64 12.29
CA GLY A 9 -3.36 13.66 12.35
C GLY A 9 -2.89 12.21 12.35
N CYS A 10 -1.66 11.95 11.92
CA CYS A 10 -1.17 10.59 11.74
C CYS A 10 0.21 10.36 12.36
N LEU A 11 1.25 11.07 11.89
CA LEU A 11 2.65 10.79 12.32
C LEU A 11 2.96 11.10 13.79
N VAL A 12 2.22 12.01 14.43
CA VAL A 12 2.42 12.31 15.87
C VAL A 12 1.65 11.36 16.78
N GLY A 13 0.96 10.37 16.21
CA GLY A 13 0.24 9.35 16.98
C GLY A 13 1.15 8.48 17.81
N PRO A 14 0.68 7.95 18.94
CA PRO A 14 1.45 6.97 19.71
C PRO A 14 1.72 5.77 18.82
N ASN A 15 2.93 5.21 18.96
CA ASN A 15 3.34 3.99 18.26
C ASN A 15 3.48 4.09 16.73
N VAL A 16 3.24 5.26 16.13
CA VAL A 16 3.57 5.52 14.72
C VAL A 16 5.04 5.93 14.65
N PHE A 17 5.86 5.23 13.88
CA PHE A 17 7.28 5.51 13.83
C PHE A 17 7.78 5.94 12.45
N ALA A 18 7.01 5.68 11.39
CA ALA A 18 7.31 6.18 10.05
C ALA A 18 6.02 6.37 9.25
N GLY A 19 6.09 7.21 8.23
CA GLY A 19 5.01 7.40 7.28
C GLY A 19 5.50 8.08 6.02
N ASP A 20 4.90 7.70 4.90
CA ASP A 20 5.22 8.27 3.60
C ASP A 20 3.96 8.41 2.75
N ARG A 21 4.05 9.23 1.72
CA ARG A 21 2.96 9.50 0.80
C ARG A 21 3.39 9.32 -0.65
N PHE A 22 2.54 8.65 -1.39
CA PHE A 22 2.75 8.34 -2.79
C PHE A 22 1.62 8.91 -3.64
N VAL A 23 1.90 9.17 -4.91
CA VAL A 23 0.94 9.67 -5.90
C VAL A 23 0.90 8.77 -7.11
N ALA A 24 -0.29 8.54 -7.65
CA ALA A 24 -0.48 7.97 -8.97
C ALA A 24 -0.97 9.05 -9.92
N THR A 25 -0.09 9.48 -10.80
CA THR A 25 -0.44 10.34 -11.94
C THR A 25 -1.34 9.60 -12.92
N ARG A 26 -1.96 10.27 -13.88
CA ARG A 26 -2.79 9.62 -14.91
C ARG A 26 -2.03 8.50 -15.61
N ARG A 27 -0.75 8.73 -15.95
CA ARG A 27 0.13 7.72 -16.56
C ARG A 27 0.23 6.44 -15.71
N LEU A 28 0.39 6.58 -14.41
CA LEU A 28 0.46 5.42 -13.50
C LEU A 28 -0.90 4.76 -13.28
N LYS A 29 -1.98 5.53 -13.24
CA LYS A 29 -3.34 4.96 -13.14
C LYS A 29 -3.72 4.13 -14.37
N ASP A 30 -3.28 4.55 -15.56
CA ASP A 30 -3.55 3.82 -16.82
C ASP A 30 -2.82 2.44 -16.86
N LEU A 31 -1.82 2.22 -16.01
CA LEU A 31 -1.12 0.94 -15.86
C LEU A 31 -1.77 -0.01 -14.85
N ARG A 32 -2.67 0.47 -14.00
CA ARG A 32 -3.33 -0.36 -12.99
C ARG A 32 -4.13 -1.49 -13.64
N SER A 33 -4.25 -2.61 -12.94
CA SER A 33 -5.20 -3.64 -13.35
C SER A 33 -6.61 -3.05 -13.46
N THR A 34 -7.28 -3.33 -14.59
CA THR A 34 -8.54 -2.67 -14.97
C THR A 34 -9.79 -3.37 -14.47
N ASP A 35 -9.64 -4.55 -13.89
CA ASP A 35 -10.78 -5.30 -13.39
C ASP A 35 -11.39 -4.64 -12.16
N THR A 36 -12.71 -4.70 -12.05
CA THR A 36 -13.45 -4.23 -10.89
C THR A 36 -13.03 -5.03 -9.66
N ASN A 37 -12.58 -4.36 -8.64
CA ASN A 37 -12.13 -4.97 -7.39
C ASN A 37 -12.61 -4.17 -6.18
N ASP A 38 -12.41 -4.70 -4.98
CA ASP A 38 -12.82 -4.08 -3.73
C ASP A 38 -11.78 -3.11 -3.16
N MET A 39 -10.59 -3.01 -3.76
CA MET A 39 -9.58 -1.99 -3.43
C MET A 39 -9.97 -0.63 -4.00
N THR A 40 -10.44 -0.61 -5.24
CA THR A 40 -10.98 0.58 -5.88
C THR A 40 -12.06 0.20 -6.89
N PRO A 41 -13.25 0.80 -6.84
CA PRO A 41 -14.33 0.53 -7.79
C PRO A 41 -14.04 1.09 -9.19
N ASP A 42 -13.06 1.98 -9.30
CA ASP A 42 -12.61 2.62 -10.53
C ASP A 42 -11.08 2.75 -10.49
N PRO A 43 -10.33 2.16 -11.44
CA PRO A 43 -8.87 2.21 -11.47
C PRO A 43 -8.31 3.64 -11.60
N LEU A 44 -9.10 4.59 -12.09
CA LEU A 44 -8.71 6.00 -12.18
C LEU A 44 -8.90 6.79 -10.88
N ARG A 45 -9.60 6.23 -9.87
CA ARG A 45 -9.73 6.83 -8.53
C ARG A 45 -8.52 6.53 -7.66
N GLY A 46 -8.42 7.27 -6.53
CA GLY A 46 -7.30 7.10 -5.61
C GLY A 46 -6.01 7.63 -6.20
N SER A 47 -5.87 8.96 -6.23
CA SER A 47 -4.65 9.62 -6.73
C SER A 47 -3.52 9.62 -5.73
N TYR A 48 -3.81 9.47 -4.43
CA TYR A 48 -2.82 9.49 -3.36
C TYR A 48 -2.96 8.28 -2.46
N LEU A 49 -1.82 7.76 -2.04
CA LEU A 49 -1.69 6.69 -1.06
C LEU A 49 -0.83 7.20 0.10
N ALA A 50 -1.30 7.06 1.33
CA ALA A 50 -0.51 7.26 2.53
C ALA A 50 -0.27 5.91 3.21
N VAL A 51 0.96 5.65 3.59
CA VAL A 51 1.39 4.43 4.28
C VAL A 51 2.03 4.84 5.60
N TYR A 52 1.71 4.09 6.67
CA TYR A 52 2.26 4.34 8.01
C TYR A 52 2.73 3.03 8.62
N TRP A 53 3.87 3.07 9.31
CA TRP A 53 4.35 1.98 10.14
C TRP A 53 3.97 2.21 11.60
N TRP A 54 3.35 1.20 12.20
CA TRP A 54 3.02 1.16 13.61
C TRP A 54 3.86 0.10 14.30
N LEU A 55 4.16 0.31 15.58
CA LEU A 55 4.83 -0.70 16.40
C LEU A 55 3.94 -1.94 16.53
N GLU A 56 4.56 -3.09 16.52
CA GLU A 56 3.90 -4.39 16.66
C GLU A 56 3.05 -4.48 17.94
N ASN A 57 1.88 -5.09 17.86
CA ASN A 57 0.93 -5.27 18.97
C ASN A 57 0.38 -3.96 19.58
N THR A 58 0.33 -2.88 18.83
CA THR A 58 -0.18 -1.59 19.30
C THR A 58 -1.41 -1.10 18.52
N ASP A 59 -1.98 -1.93 17.67
CA ASP A 59 -3.06 -1.59 16.75
C ASP A 59 -4.31 -1.05 17.46
N GLU A 60 -4.74 -1.62 18.60
CA GLU A 60 -5.89 -1.12 19.35
C GLU A 60 -5.66 0.30 19.90
N GLU A 61 -4.51 0.55 20.53
CA GLU A 61 -4.18 1.86 21.12
C GLU A 61 -4.02 2.92 20.03
N THR A 62 -3.27 2.58 18.99
CA THR A 62 -2.99 3.47 17.88
C THR A 62 -4.26 3.80 17.09
N ASN A 63 -5.10 2.79 16.82
CA ASN A 63 -6.38 3.02 16.13
C ASN A 63 -7.34 3.88 16.97
N ARG A 64 -7.45 3.64 18.27
CA ARG A 64 -8.27 4.45 19.17
C ARG A 64 -7.83 5.92 19.15
N TRP A 65 -6.53 6.16 19.25
CA TRP A 65 -5.97 7.51 19.16
C TRP A 65 -6.29 8.17 17.80
N ASN A 66 -6.13 7.44 16.70
CA ASN A 66 -6.43 7.94 15.36
C ASN A 66 -7.90 8.35 15.23
N VAL A 67 -8.83 7.52 15.69
CA VAL A 67 -10.28 7.81 15.67
C VAL A 67 -10.58 9.08 16.47
N GLU A 68 -10.07 9.19 17.71
CA GLU A 68 -10.25 10.37 18.55
C GLU A 68 -9.67 11.63 17.89
N ASN A 69 -8.49 11.52 17.29
CA ASN A 69 -7.82 12.65 16.66
C ASN A 69 -8.52 13.09 15.37
N VAL A 70 -8.95 12.17 14.52
CA VAL A 70 -9.75 12.50 13.33
C VAL A 70 -11.05 13.21 13.73
N ASN A 71 -11.74 12.76 14.77
CA ASN A 71 -12.92 13.44 15.28
C ASN A 71 -12.61 14.87 15.79
N LYS A 72 -11.46 15.11 16.43
CA LYS A 72 -11.00 16.45 16.80
C LYS A 72 -10.74 17.33 15.57
N LEU A 73 -10.10 16.78 14.56
CA LEU A 73 -9.83 17.49 13.29
C LEU A 73 -11.15 17.89 12.59
N HIS A 74 -12.15 17.02 12.59
CA HIS A 74 -13.50 17.35 12.10
C HIS A 74 -14.11 18.50 12.88
N ALA A 75 -14.12 18.42 14.20
CA ALA A 75 -14.68 19.46 15.07
C ALA A 75 -13.99 20.83 14.90
N GLN A 76 -12.71 20.82 14.51
CA GLN A 76 -11.93 22.02 14.24
C GLN A 76 -12.05 22.55 12.80
N GLY A 77 -12.81 21.87 11.93
CA GLY A 77 -12.93 22.21 10.51
C GLY A 77 -11.63 22.01 9.71
N ARG A 78 -10.73 21.15 10.19
CA ARG A 78 -9.43 20.86 9.57
C ARG A 78 -9.46 19.66 8.62
N MET A 79 -10.59 18.99 8.49
CA MET A 79 -10.77 17.92 7.51
C MET A 79 -11.24 18.50 6.18
N TYR A 80 -10.59 18.08 5.10
CA TYR A 80 -10.94 18.54 3.76
C TYR A 80 -12.21 17.83 3.29
N ALA A 81 -13.30 18.59 3.16
CA ALA A 81 -14.64 18.06 2.88
C ALA A 81 -14.79 17.45 1.47
N GLU A 82 -13.99 17.89 0.51
CA GLU A 82 -14.03 17.42 -0.89
C GLU A 82 -13.12 16.18 -1.11
N ARG A 83 -12.57 15.62 -0.03
CA ARG A 83 -11.76 14.41 -0.11
C ARG A 83 -12.61 13.22 -0.56
N ASP A 84 -12.20 12.57 -1.63
CA ASP A 84 -12.72 11.26 -2.04
C ASP A 84 -11.87 10.16 -1.39
N HIS A 85 -12.37 9.60 -0.30
CA HIS A 85 -11.70 8.52 0.42
C HIS A 85 -12.07 7.18 -0.24
N VAL A 86 -11.08 6.49 -0.79
CA VAL A 86 -11.31 5.28 -1.59
C VAL A 86 -11.15 4.02 -0.77
N HIS A 87 -10.14 3.95 0.10
CA HIS A 87 -9.76 2.71 0.79
C HIS A 87 -8.97 2.99 2.07
N THR A 88 -9.22 2.20 3.11
CA THR A 88 -8.39 2.13 4.32
C THR A 88 -8.42 0.72 4.88
N LEU A 89 -7.25 0.15 5.14
CA LEU A 89 -7.08 -1.11 5.86
C LEU A 89 -5.82 -1.05 6.73
N LEU A 90 -5.82 -1.90 7.76
CA LEU A 90 -4.62 -2.27 8.52
C LEU A 90 -4.11 -3.63 8.05
N TYR A 91 -2.79 -3.76 8.01
CA TYR A 91 -2.11 -4.99 7.69
C TYR A 91 -1.05 -5.31 8.74
N ASP A 92 -1.06 -6.54 9.23
CA ASP A 92 -0.01 -7.07 10.08
C ASP A 92 1.11 -7.61 9.20
N MET A 93 2.30 -6.98 9.28
CA MET A 93 3.48 -7.36 8.49
C MET A 93 3.93 -8.77 8.85
N LYS A 94 3.94 -9.67 7.87
CA LYS A 94 4.25 -11.09 8.08
C LYS A 94 5.65 -11.47 7.63
N TRP A 95 6.10 -10.91 6.52
CA TRP A 95 7.42 -11.19 5.98
C TRP A 95 7.92 -10.07 5.07
N ASN A 96 9.22 -10.07 4.85
CA ASN A 96 9.86 -9.20 3.87
C ASN A 96 11.01 -9.93 3.16
N VAL A 97 11.40 -9.43 2.00
CA VAL A 97 12.56 -9.88 1.22
C VAL A 97 13.29 -8.66 0.69
N GLN A 98 14.61 -8.66 0.82
CA GLN A 98 15.50 -7.64 0.28
C GLN A 98 16.26 -8.21 -0.91
N ARG A 99 16.48 -7.40 -1.96
CA ARG A 99 17.35 -7.78 -3.10
C ARG A 99 18.79 -8.01 -2.61
N GLU A 100 19.31 -7.04 -1.86
CA GLU A 100 20.65 -7.10 -1.30
C GLU A 100 20.62 -7.35 0.21
N PRO A 101 21.40 -8.29 0.76
CA PRO A 101 21.39 -8.59 2.21
C PRO A 101 21.75 -7.40 3.11
N THR A 102 22.46 -6.42 2.56
CA THR A 102 22.86 -5.17 3.24
C THR A 102 21.99 -3.97 2.83
N GLY A 103 20.89 -4.21 2.12
CA GLY A 103 19.94 -3.19 1.69
C GLY A 103 19.13 -2.60 2.82
N CYS A 104 18.24 -1.67 2.47
CA CYS A 104 17.30 -1.06 3.41
C CYS A 104 16.38 -2.11 4.03
N THR A 105 16.19 -2.07 5.34
CA THR A 105 15.22 -2.94 6.04
C THR A 105 13.80 -2.41 5.87
N ILE A 106 12.80 -3.28 6.06
CA ILE A 106 11.39 -2.90 5.90
C ILE A 106 10.98 -1.78 6.88
N ASP A 107 11.55 -1.77 8.08
CA ASP A 107 11.24 -0.76 9.10
C ASP A 107 11.67 0.66 8.66
N LEU A 108 12.68 0.77 7.82
CA LEU A 108 13.20 2.03 7.30
C LEU A 108 12.73 2.35 5.88
N ALA A 109 11.90 1.51 5.28
CA ALA A 109 11.50 1.64 3.88
C ALA A 109 10.81 2.98 3.56
N LEU A 110 9.98 3.48 4.48
CA LEU A 110 9.26 4.74 4.29
C LEU A 110 10.16 5.98 4.47
N ASP A 111 11.24 5.86 5.24
CA ASP A 111 12.21 6.95 5.46
C ASP A 111 13.32 6.95 4.40
N HIS A 112 13.53 5.81 3.72
CA HIS A 112 14.60 5.65 2.74
C HIS A 112 14.42 6.52 1.49
N GLY A 113 13.17 6.82 1.11
CA GLY A 113 12.87 7.65 -0.05
C GLY A 113 12.94 6.89 -1.38
N TYR A 114 12.35 5.72 -1.45
CA TYR A 114 12.19 4.98 -2.71
C TYR A 114 11.33 5.76 -3.71
N PRO A 115 11.84 6.07 -4.92
CA PRO A 115 11.10 6.85 -5.91
C PRO A 115 9.85 6.15 -6.43
N GLY A 116 9.84 4.81 -6.45
CA GLY A 116 8.72 4.00 -6.92
C GLY A 116 8.19 3.05 -5.87
N LEU A 117 6.88 2.82 -5.91
CA LEU A 117 6.19 1.80 -5.13
C LEU A 117 5.19 1.07 -6.03
N VAL A 118 5.16 -0.25 -5.95
CA VAL A 118 4.05 -1.04 -6.51
C VAL A 118 3.31 -1.74 -5.38
N VAL A 119 2.01 -1.54 -5.33
CA VAL A 119 1.11 -2.25 -4.42
C VAL A 119 0.55 -3.46 -5.14
N VAL A 120 0.65 -4.64 -4.53
CA VAL A 120 0.05 -5.89 -5.02
C VAL A 120 -0.88 -6.44 -3.97
N ALA A 121 -2.13 -6.68 -4.31
CA ALA A 121 -3.12 -7.28 -3.43
C ALA A 121 -3.65 -8.59 -4.03
N GLY A 122 -3.87 -9.58 -3.19
CA GLY A 122 -4.44 -10.86 -3.56
C GLY A 122 -5.18 -11.52 -2.40
N ASP A 123 -5.97 -12.52 -2.73
CA ASP A 123 -6.65 -13.39 -1.77
C ASP A 123 -6.09 -14.81 -1.89
N VAL A 124 -5.74 -15.42 -0.77
CA VAL A 124 -5.35 -16.84 -0.74
C VAL A 124 -6.50 -17.69 -1.28
N ALA A 125 -6.21 -18.58 -2.23
CA ALA A 125 -7.20 -19.44 -2.86
C ALA A 125 -7.77 -20.49 -1.86
N GLU A 126 -9.00 -20.95 -2.12
CA GLU A 126 -9.64 -21.93 -1.26
C GLU A 126 -8.79 -23.21 -1.12
N GLY A 127 -8.61 -23.68 0.09
CA GLY A 127 -7.82 -24.86 0.40
C GLY A 127 -6.31 -24.60 0.56
N HIS A 128 -5.86 -23.38 0.36
CA HIS A 128 -4.46 -22.97 0.52
C HIS A 128 -4.26 -22.05 1.73
N THR A 129 -3.00 -21.73 2.01
CA THR A 129 -2.58 -20.96 3.18
C THR A 129 -1.71 -19.76 2.78
N HIS A 130 -1.67 -18.71 3.62
CA HIS A 130 -0.73 -17.61 3.46
C HIS A 130 0.73 -18.09 3.38
N ALA A 131 1.10 -19.15 4.11
CA ALA A 131 2.46 -19.68 4.07
C ALA A 131 2.83 -20.31 2.70
N GLU A 132 1.88 -20.94 2.01
CA GLU A 132 2.11 -21.46 0.65
C GLU A 132 2.28 -20.32 -0.35
N VAL A 133 1.47 -19.27 -0.24
CA VAL A 133 1.60 -18.06 -1.07
C VAL A 133 2.95 -17.36 -0.79
N GLU A 134 3.34 -17.22 0.49
CA GLU A 134 4.64 -16.69 0.89
C GLU A 134 5.79 -17.47 0.26
N ALA A 135 5.76 -18.79 0.36
CA ALA A 135 6.79 -19.69 -0.20
C ALA A 135 6.89 -19.50 -1.74
N TRP A 136 5.74 -19.44 -2.43
CA TRP A 136 5.73 -19.20 -3.87
C TRP A 136 6.37 -17.86 -4.25
N PHE A 137 6.03 -16.77 -3.53
CA PHE A 137 6.65 -15.48 -3.78
C PHE A 137 8.15 -15.51 -3.51
N LYS A 138 8.59 -16.06 -2.37
CA LYS A 138 10.01 -16.08 -1.97
C LYS A 138 10.88 -17.00 -2.82
N ASP A 139 10.33 -18.15 -3.23
CA ASP A 139 11.11 -19.20 -3.91
C ASP A 139 10.97 -19.17 -5.43
N THR A 140 9.93 -18.50 -5.96
CA THR A 140 9.62 -18.53 -7.40
C THR A 140 9.59 -17.14 -8.02
N TRP A 141 8.66 -16.26 -7.60
CA TRP A 141 8.45 -15.00 -8.30
C TRP A 141 9.52 -13.95 -7.97
N LEU A 142 9.80 -13.72 -6.68
CA LEU A 142 10.73 -12.67 -6.26
C LEU A 142 12.18 -12.91 -6.71
N PRO A 143 12.75 -14.13 -6.69
CA PRO A 143 14.10 -14.34 -7.18
C PRO A 143 14.27 -13.97 -8.66
N ASP A 144 13.29 -14.28 -9.51
CA ASP A 144 13.31 -13.85 -10.89
C ASP A 144 13.12 -12.33 -11.02
N ALA A 145 12.11 -11.77 -10.40
CA ALA A 145 11.81 -10.33 -10.43
C ALA A 145 13.00 -9.48 -9.95
N MET A 146 13.57 -9.80 -8.80
CA MET A 146 14.72 -9.10 -8.22
C MET A 146 16.01 -9.23 -9.02
N SER A 147 16.10 -10.22 -9.93
CA SER A 147 17.21 -10.33 -10.87
C SER A 147 17.15 -9.37 -12.05
N LYS A 148 16.01 -8.69 -12.24
CA LYS A 148 15.75 -7.82 -13.39
C LYS A 148 15.92 -6.34 -13.00
N PRO A 149 16.23 -5.46 -13.98
CA PRO A 149 16.32 -4.02 -13.72
C PRO A 149 15.03 -3.38 -13.19
N TRP A 150 13.89 -3.91 -13.57
CA TRP A 150 12.57 -3.44 -13.14
C TRP A 150 12.09 -4.02 -11.80
N GLY A 151 12.83 -4.96 -11.23
CA GLY A 151 12.41 -5.65 -10.02
C GLY A 151 12.58 -4.81 -8.74
N PRO A 152 11.88 -5.18 -7.65
CA PRO A 152 11.94 -4.42 -6.40
C PRO A 152 13.27 -4.59 -5.68
N GLU A 153 13.65 -3.55 -4.92
CA GLU A 153 14.78 -3.60 -3.97
C GLU A 153 14.36 -4.25 -2.66
N LEU A 154 13.10 -4.04 -2.28
CA LEU A 154 12.53 -4.51 -1.03
C LEU A 154 11.05 -4.82 -1.21
N VAL A 155 10.60 -5.93 -0.67
CA VAL A 155 9.18 -6.29 -0.60
C VAL A 155 8.80 -6.56 0.84
N GLY A 156 7.73 -5.91 1.30
CA GLY A 156 7.04 -6.27 2.53
C GLY A 156 5.65 -6.81 2.23
N SER A 157 5.22 -7.83 2.96
CA SER A 157 3.89 -8.43 2.81
C SER A 157 3.19 -8.57 4.15
N GLY A 158 1.93 -8.15 4.19
CA GLY A 158 1.09 -8.22 5.37
C GLY A 158 -0.27 -8.85 5.09
N THR A 159 -0.91 -9.33 6.16
CA THR A 159 -2.28 -9.84 6.14
C THR A 159 -3.22 -8.87 6.84
N VAL A 160 -4.48 -8.83 6.41
CA VAL A 160 -5.48 -7.89 6.95
C VAL A 160 -5.69 -8.07 8.45
N ILE A 161 -5.68 -6.94 9.17
CA ILE A 161 -6.25 -6.82 10.51
C ILE A 161 -7.58 -6.07 10.38
N PRO A 162 -8.69 -6.59 10.92
CA PRO A 162 -9.96 -5.90 10.90
C PRO A 162 -9.87 -4.54 11.62
N LEU A 163 -10.34 -3.48 10.99
CA LEU A 163 -10.52 -2.18 11.65
C LEU A 163 -11.67 -2.27 12.67
N ALA A 164 -11.52 -1.60 13.81
CA ALA A 164 -12.58 -1.45 14.79
C ALA A 164 -13.79 -0.69 14.20
N ASP A 165 -15.01 -0.96 14.73
CA ASP A 165 -16.26 -0.42 14.19
C ASP A 165 -16.50 1.07 14.44
N ASP A 166 -15.64 1.73 15.22
CA ASP A 166 -15.75 3.11 15.66
C ASP A 166 -15.05 4.16 14.77
N ALA A 167 -14.48 3.74 13.62
CA ALA A 167 -13.86 4.71 12.69
C ALA A 167 -14.88 5.73 12.17
N PRO A 168 -14.46 6.99 11.93
CA PRO A 168 -15.32 8.03 11.40
C PRO A 168 -16.03 7.62 10.12
N ALA A 169 -17.27 8.08 9.93
CA ALA A 169 -18.14 7.67 8.81
C ALA A 169 -17.57 8.03 7.42
N ASP A 170 -16.68 9.01 7.35
CA ASP A 170 -15.99 9.41 6.11
C ASP A 170 -14.73 8.58 5.81
N VAL A 171 -14.34 7.66 6.69
CA VAL A 171 -13.27 6.70 6.45
C VAL A 171 -13.86 5.46 5.80
N VAL A 172 -13.63 5.32 4.50
CA VAL A 172 -14.06 4.13 3.74
C VAL A 172 -13.24 2.94 4.21
N ARG A 173 -13.91 1.97 4.80
CA ARG A 173 -13.33 0.69 5.21
C ARG A 173 -13.51 -0.31 4.09
N ALA A 174 -12.44 -1.00 3.72
CA ALA A 174 -12.57 -2.09 2.78
C ALA A 174 -13.07 -3.36 3.49
N ALA A 175 -13.96 -4.07 2.82
CA ALA A 175 -14.52 -5.33 3.30
C ALA A 175 -13.60 -6.51 2.91
N ALA A 176 -12.32 -6.46 3.25
CA ALA A 176 -11.41 -7.55 2.95
C ALA A 176 -11.50 -8.65 4.02
N GLY A 177 -11.56 -9.90 3.57
CA GLY A 177 -11.56 -11.07 4.44
C GLY A 177 -10.16 -11.46 4.94
N PRO A 178 -10.07 -12.47 5.83
CA PRO A 178 -8.80 -12.93 6.41
C PRO A 178 -7.83 -13.54 5.38
N ASN A 179 -8.31 -13.87 4.19
CA ASN A 179 -7.48 -14.40 3.10
C ASN A 179 -6.74 -13.31 2.33
N ARG A 180 -7.12 -12.02 2.54
CA ARG A 180 -6.46 -10.89 1.87
C ARG A 180 -5.05 -10.70 2.37
N PHE A 181 -4.11 -10.57 1.43
CA PHE A 181 -2.77 -10.05 1.68
C PHE A 181 -2.49 -8.82 0.82
N LEU A 182 -1.57 -8.00 1.29
CA LEU A 182 -1.05 -6.85 0.56
C LEU A 182 0.47 -6.89 0.57
N GLN A 183 1.07 -6.59 -0.57
CA GLN A 183 2.51 -6.42 -0.69
C GLN A 183 2.84 -4.99 -1.11
N LEU A 184 3.91 -4.46 -0.55
CA LEU A 184 4.53 -3.21 -0.91
C LEU A 184 5.89 -3.52 -1.52
N HIS A 185 6.04 -3.24 -2.81
CA HIS A 185 7.26 -3.45 -3.58
C HIS A 185 7.94 -2.09 -3.78
N PHE A 186 8.99 -1.85 -3.05
CA PHE A 186 9.77 -0.62 -3.11
C PHE A 186 10.82 -0.69 -4.22
N LEU A 187 10.89 0.34 -5.06
CA LEU A 187 11.71 0.41 -6.26
C LEU A 187 12.65 1.62 -6.18
N ASP A 188 13.89 1.46 -6.62
CA ASP A 188 14.87 2.55 -6.74
C ASP A 188 14.76 3.34 -8.06
N HIS A 189 13.67 3.12 -8.80
CA HIS A 189 13.37 3.70 -10.10
C HIS A 189 11.87 4.01 -10.23
N ASP A 190 11.47 4.63 -11.34
CA ASP A 190 10.06 4.91 -11.65
C ASP A 190 9.26 3.61 -11.75
N SER A 191 8.16 3.52 -11.03
CA SER A 191 7.32 2.32 -10.97
C SER A 191 6.65 1.91 -12.30
N ALA A 192 6.71 2.76 -13.33
CA ALA A 192 6.27 2.42 -14.68
C ALA A 192 7.39 1.77 -15.53
N GLU A 193 8.65 1.83 -15.08
CA GLU A 193 9.74 1.20 -15.83
C GLU A 193 9.62 -0.32 -15.80
N GLY A 194 9.70 -0.95 -16.99
CA GLY A 194 9.57 -2.39 -17.14
C GLY A 194 8.21 -2.97 -16.73
N TRP A 195 7.16 -2.14 -16.66
CA TRP A 195 5.82 -2.56 -16.23
C TRP A 195 5.30 -3.76 -17.02
N GLU A 196 5.36 -3.73 -18.34
CA GLU A 196 4.85 -4.78 -19.24
C GLU A 196 5.63 -6.09 -19.12
N GLU A 197 6.92 -6.02 -18.82
CA GLU A 197 7.78 -7.18 -18.63
C GLU A 197 7.58 -7.84 -17.26
N GLY A 198 7.14 -7.08 -16.27
CA GLY A 198 7.05 -7.47 -14.87
C GLY A 198 5.65 -7.40 -14.28
N TYR A 199 5.30 -6.27 -13.73
CA TYR A 199 4.11 -6.12 -12.90
C TYR A 199 2.77 -6.28 -13.64
N ALA A 200 2.69 -5.98 -14.94
CA ALA A 200 1.51 -6.30 -15.75
C ALA A 200 1.18 -7.80 -15.78
N ARG A 201 2.15 -8.65 -15.47
CA ARG A 201 2.02 -10.12 -15.53
C ARG A 201 1.84 -10.79 -14.17
N ILE A 202 2.02 -10.05 -13.07
CA ILE A 202 1.99 -10.64 -11.72
C ILE A 202 0.64 -11.28 -11.40
N GLY A 203 -0.46 -10.64 -11.82
CA GLY A 203 -1.81 -11.18 -11.62
C GLY A 203 -1.99 -12.53 -12.31
N ALA A 204 -1.60 -12.63 -13.58
CA ALA A 204 -1.66 -13.89 -14.32
C ALA A 204 -0.74 -14.97 -13.73
N ALA A 205 0.42 -14.59 -13.20
CA ALA A 205 1.33 -15.53 -12.54
C ALA A 205 0.75 -16.05 -11.21
N MET A 206 0.09 -15.18 -10.43
CA MET A 206 -0.61 -15.57 -9.20
C MET A 206 -1.73 -16.58 -9.50
N GLU A 207 -2.62 -16.28 -10.46
CA GLU A 207 -3.70 -17.18 -10.87
C GLU A 207 -3.15 -18.52 -11.39
N ALA A 208 -2.08 -18.48 -12.19
CA ALA A 208 -1.46 -19.71 -12.72
C ALA A 208 -0.82 -20.58 -11.63
N SER A 209 -0.42 -20.00 -10.49
CA SER A 209 0.10 -20.78 -9.36
C SER A 209 -0.99 -21.63 -8.69
N GLY A 210 -2.25 -21.24 -8.81
CA GLY A 210 -3.39 -21.84 -8.13
C GLY A 210 -3.45 -21.54 -6.63
N LEU A 211 -2.49 -20.78 -6.08
CA LEU A 211 -2.38 -20.53 -4.64
C LEU A 211 -3.10 -19.27 -4.20
N ALA A 212 -3.28 -18.31 -5.11
CA ALA A 212 -3.91 -17.04 -4.79
C ALA A 212 -4.67 -16.46 -5.98
N HIS A 213 -5.73 -15.72 -5.69
CA HIS A 213 -6.45 -14.90 -6.64
C HIS A 213 -5.90 -13.48 -6.64
N HIS A 214 -5.66 -12.95 -7.83
CA HIS A 214 -5.23 -11.56 -8.00
C HIS A 214 -6.40 -10.60 -7.74
N VAL A 215 -6.16 -9.58 -6.93
CA VAL A 215 -7.15 -8.55 -6.63
C VAL A 215 -6.77 -7.23 -7.30
N TRP A 216 -5.53 -6.78 -7.11
CA TRP A 216 -5.12 -5.50 -7.65
C TRP A 216 -3.60 -5.35 -7.72
N THR A 217 -3.12 -4.66 -8.75
CA THR A 217 -1.73 -4.22 -8.87
C THR A 217 -1.71 -2.77 -9.34
N ALA A 218 -0.99 -1.93 -8.62
CA ALA A 218 -0.98 -0.50 -8.88
C ALA A 218 0.39 0.13 -8.64
N PRO A 219 0.91 0.87 -9.63
CA PRO A 219 2.14 1.64 -9.50
C PRO A 219 1.88 3.01 -8.86
N TRP A 220 2.88 3.50 -8.14
CA TRP A 220 2.90 4.78 -7.45
C TRP A 220 4.31 5.38 -7.50
N GLN A 221 4.41 6.70 -7.38
CA GLN A 221 5.67 7.39 -7.16
C GLN A 221 5.61 8.16 -5.85
N GLN A 222 6.75 8.30 -5.17
CA GLN A 222 6.86 9.08 -3.94
C GLN A 222 6.51 10.55 -4.20
N THR A 223 5.79 11.19 -3.28
CA THR A 223 5.53 12.64 -3.37
C THR A 223 6.70 13.46 -2.83
N ASN A 224 6.89 14.65 -3.41
CA ASN A 224 7.71 15.67 -2.78
C ASN A 224 6.84 16.47 -1.80
N PHE A 225 7.02 16.26 -0.51
CA PHE A 225 6.21 16.91 0.51
C PHE A 225 6.18 18.44 0.37
N GLY A 226 4.97 19.00 0.48
CA GLY A 226 4.75 20.44 0.43
C GLY A 226 4.82 21.05 -0.97
N THR A 227 4.80 20.21 -2.02
CA THR A 227 4.75 20.68 -3.42
C THR A 227 3.40 20.33 -4.06
N ASP A 228 3.03 21.10 -5.11
CA ASP A 228 1.86 20.84 -5.95
C ASP A 228 2.25 20.23 -7.31
N ASP A 229 3.42 19.61 -7.41
CA ASP A 229 4.05 19.18 -8.66
C ASP A 229 3.20 18.20 -9.48
N TYR A 230 2.26 17.52 -8.83
CA TYR A 230 1.47 16.44 -9.46
C TYR A 230 0.05 16.84 -9.84
N THR A 231 -0.44 18.01 -9.42
CA THR A 231 -1.87 18.39 -9.53
C THR A 231 -2.37 18.34 -10.98
N ASP A 232 -1.57 18.83 -11.94
CA ASP A 232 -1.92 18.84 -13.36
C ASP A 232 -1.80 17.47 -14.04
N GLN A 233 -1.25 16.47 -13.34
CA GLN A 233 -0.97 15.13 -13.87
C GLN A 233 -1.96 14.07 -13.37
N LEU A 234 -2.93 14.45 -12.55
CA LEU A 234 -3.87 13.50 -11.91
C LEU A 234 -5.05 13.08 -12.80
N ARG A 235 -5.32 13.82 -13.87
CA ARG A 235 -6.51 13.69 -14.74
C ARG A 235 -6.18 13.08 -16.09
#